data_ef8f5d6e26b878adfb716345b7b19b92
#
_entry.id   ef8f5d6e26b878adfb716345b7b19b92
#
_cell.length_a   1.000
_cell.length_b   1.000
_cell.length_c   1.000
_cell.angle_alpha   90.00
_cell.angle_beta   90.00
_cell.angle_gamma   90.00
#
_symmetry.space_group_name_H-M   'P 1'
#
loop_
_entity.id
_entity.type
_entity.pdbx_description
1 polymer ?
#
loop_
_entity_poly.entity_id
_entity_poly.type
_entity_poly.pdbx_seq_one_letter_code
_entity_poly.pdbx_strand_id
1 'polypeptide(L)'
;MYSNNHHFLIALGSNKNLGPLKPLDILKKAIAEIKQSEISLVSLSRFFESPAYPEGKGSNFVNSAIKIQVKCSSEEILQKLHKIEKKFNRTRDTRWGARTLDLDLLAQDGQVFPNEEIYRKWYNLPLVEQMKKLLKT
;
A
#
# COMPACT_ATOMS: atom_id res chain seq x y z
N MET A 1 27.18 4.16 12.14
CA MET A 1 27.07 5.13 11.08
C MET A 1 25.63 5.52 10.82
N TYR A 2 25.41 6.48 10.00
CA TYR A 2 24.10 7.08 9.83
C TYR A 2 23.19 6.26 8.93
N SER A 3 21.96 6.08 9.37
CA SER A 3 20.89 5.61 8.48
C SER A 3 20.45 6.80 7.66
N ASN A 4 20.52 6.68 6.35
CA ASN A 4 20.02 7.73 5.47
C ASN A 4 18.49 7.70 5.43
N ASN A 5 17.90 8.85 5.20
CA ASN A 5 16.48 8.92 4.91
C ASN A 5 16.23 8.25 3.57
N HIS A 6 15.22 7.40 3.53
CA HIS A 6 14.76 6.77 2.31
C HIS A 6 13.33 7.17 2.02
N HIS A 7 13.02 7.27 0.74
CA HIS A 7 11.65 7.48 0.28
C HIS A 7 11.10 6.15 -0.21
N PHE A 8 9.93 5.80 0.27
CA PHE A 8 9.25 4.58 -0.18
C PHE A 8 7.90 4.92 -0.75
N LEU A 9 7.56 4.25 -1.85
CA LEU A 9 6.22 4.32 -2.43
C LEU A 9 5.47 3.06 -2.03
N ILE A 10 4.32 3.26 -1.39
CA ILE A 10 3.50 2.16 -0.87
C ILE A 10 2.11 2.27 -1.48
N ALA A 11 1.64 1.16 -2.05
CA ALA A 11 0.27 1.05 -2.53
C ALA A 11 -0.60 0.42 -1.46
N LEU A 12 -1.83 0.91 -1.34
CA LEU A 12 -2.81 0.39 -0.39
C LEU A 12 -4.07 -0.01 -1.13
N GLY A 13 -4.66 -1.12 -0.71
CA GLY A 13 -5.92 -1.58 -1.27
C GLY A 13 -6.76 -2.32 -0.26
N SER A 14 -8.07 -2.27 -0.44
CA SER A 14 -9.02 -3.01 0.39
C SER A 14 -10.29 -3.25 -0.41
N ASN A 15 -10.85 -4.46 -0.31
CA ASN A 15 -12.14 -4.77 -0.91
C ASN A 15 -13.02 -5.63 -0.02
N LYS A 16 -12.76 -5.61 1.28
CA LYS A 16 -13.54 -6.38 2.25
C LYS A 16 -13.69 -5.57 3.53
N ASN A 17 -14.92 -5.49 4.04
CA ASN A 17 -15.18 -4.81 5.31
C ASN A 17 -14.52 -5.54 6.48
N LEU A 18 -14.18 -4.79 7.51
CA LEU A 18 -13.72 -5.32 8.78
C LEU A 18 -14.69 -4.82 9.84
N GLY A 19 -15.66 -5.66 10.23
CA GLY A 19 -16.73 -5.22 11.12
C GLY A 19 -17.45 -4.02 10.51
N PRO A 20 -17.60 -2.92 11.25
CA PRO A 20 -18.27 -1.72 10.74
C PRO A 20 -17.39 -0.89 9.78
N LEU A 21 -16.11 -1.23 9.65
CA LEU A 21 -15.20 -0.48 8.79
C LEU A 21 -15.34 -0.91 7.34
N LYS A 22 -15.57 0.07 6.47
CA LYS A 22 -15.60 -0.15 5.03
C LYS A 22 -14.18 0.01 4.47
N PRO A 23 -13.91 -0.44 3.23
CA PRO A 23 -12.58 -0.33 2.65
C PRO A 23 -11.95 1.06 2.76
N LEU A 24 -12.71 2.12 2.48
CA LEU A 24 -12.16 3.47 2.60
C LEU A 24 -11.71 3.78 4.04
N ASP A 25 -12.53 3.38 5.02
CA ASP A 25 -12.20 3.59 6.43
C ASP A 25 -10.93 2.82 6.81
N ILE A 26 -10.80 1.60 6.30
CA ILE A 26 -9.63 0.75 6.55
C ILE A 26 -8.37 1.43 6.01
N LEU A 27 -8.42 1.95 4.78
CA LEU A 27 -7.26 2.62 4.20
C LEU A 27 -6.87 3.87 5.00
N LYS A 28 -7.85 4.66 5.42
CA LYS A 28 -7.57 5.85 6.23
C LYS A 28 -6.93 5.49 7.55
N LYS A 29 -7.42 4.43 8.20
CA LYS A 29 -6.84 3.98 9.46
C LYS A 29 -5.44 3.39 9.27
N ALA A 30 -5.22 2.67 8.16
CA ALA A 30 -3.91 2.13 7.86
C ALA A 30 -2.90 3.25 7.63
N ILE A 31 -3.28 4.31 6.92
CA ILE A 31 -2.41 5.47 6.71
C ILE A 31 -2.08 6.11 8.05
N ALA A 32 -3.06 6.25 8.94
CA ALA A 32 -2.82 6.80 10.27
C ALA A 32 -1.82 5.94 11.06
N GLU A 33 -1.92 4.61 10.96
CA GLU A 33 -0.95 3.72 11.60
C GLU A 33 0.45 3.90 11.02
N ILE A 34 0.57 4.04 9.70
CA ILE A 34 1.86 4.25 9.05
C ILE A 34 2.48 5.56 9.50
N LYS A 35 1.67 6.59 9.68
CA LYS A 35 2.14 7.92 10.10
C LYS A 35 2.61 7.98 11.54
N GLN A 36 2.27 6.99 12.35
CA GLN A 36 2.74 6.95 13.72
C GLN A 36 4.22 6.62 13.75
N SER A 37 4.89 6.99 14.84
CA SER A 37 6.33 6.84 15.00
C SER A 37 7.11 7.80 14.09
N GLU A 38 8.26 7.42 13.61
CA GLU A 38 9.22 8.32 12.96
C GLU A 38 9.05 8.39 11.44
N ILE A 39 7.89 7.99 10.93
CA ILE A 39 7.62 7.98 9.50
C ILE A 39 6.95 9.29 9.11
N SER A 40 7.51 9.99 8.13
CA SER A 40 6.91 11.20 7.59
C SER A 40 6.14 10.89 6.31
N LEU A 41 4.88 11.31 6.26
CA LEU A 41 4.08 11.21 5.04
C LEU A 41 4.45 12.39 4.14
N VAL A 42 5.01 12.09 2.97
CA VAL A 42 5.45 13.11 2.01
C VAL A 42 4.31 13.49 1.07
N SER A 43 3.60 12.50 0.55
CA SER A 43 2.46 12.76 -0.31
C SER A 43 1.49 11.59 -0.30
N LEU A 44 0.26 11.88 -0.70
CA LEU A 44 -0.84 10.94 -0.67
C LEU A 44 -1.64 11.11 -1.97
N SER A 45 -1.88 10.01 -2.67
CA SER A 45 -2.74 10.04 -3.83
C SER A 45 -4.21 10.12 -3.40
N ARG A 46 -5.09 10.50 -4.32
CA ARG A 46 -6.52 10.37 -4.09
C ARG A 46 -6.88 8.90 -3.89
N PHE A 47 -8.04 8.66 -3.29
CA PHE A 47 -8.63 7.32 -3.22
C PHE A 47 -9.42 7.06 -4.49
N PHE A 48 -9.35 5.85 -5.01
CA PHE A 48 -10.09 5.48 -6.22
C PHE A 48 -10.35 3.99 -6.24
N GLU A 49 -11.30 3.57 -7.07
CA GLU A 49 -11.67 2.16 -7.16
C GLU A 49 -11.04 1.49 -8.36
N SER A 50 -10.82 0.20 -8.24
CA SER A 50 -10.39 -0.66 -9.33
C SER A 50 -11.08 -2.01 -9.24
N PRO A 51 -11.23 -2.73 -10.37
CA PRO A 51 -11.81 -4.07 -10.34
C PRO A 51 -10.98 -5.03 -9.50
N ALA A 52 -11.63 -6.04 -8.93
CA ALA A 52 -10.93 -7.13 -8.27
C ALA A 52 -10.08 -7.90 -9.28
N TYR A 53 -9.00 -8.49 -8.80
CA TYR A 53 -8.14 -9.34 -9.63
C TYR A 53 -8.16 -10.76 -9.10
N PRO A 54 -8.41 -11.77 -9.94
CA PRO A 54 -8.87 -11.62 -11.34
C PRO A 54 -10.29 -11.07 -11.43
N GLU A 55 -10.62 -10.49 -12.57
CA GLU A 55 -11.93 -9.88 -12.76
C GLU A 55 -13.07 -10.86 -12.43
N GLY A 56 -14.13 -10.31 -11.84
CA GLY A 56 -15.30 -11.09 -11.48
C GLY A 56 -15.16 -11.87 -10.19
N LYS A 57 -14.05 -11.74 -9.48
CA LYS A 57 -13.78 -12.49 -8.25
C LYS A 57 -13.90 -11.62 -7.01
N GLY A 58 -15.00 -10.90 -6.87
CA GLY A 58 -15.30 -10.15 -5.66
C GLY A 58 -15.55 -8.68 -5.92
N SER A 59 -15.64 -7.93 -4.83
CA SER A 59 -15.92 -6.51 -4.89
C SER A 59 -14.72 -5.72 -5.40
N ASN A 60 -14.99 -4.55 -5.96
CA ASN A 60 -13.94 -3.65 -6.37
C ASN A 60 -13.07 -3.24 -5.18
N PHE A 61 -11.79 -3.00 -5.45
CA PHE A 61 -10.88 -2.44 -4.46
C PHE A 61 -11.04 -0.93 -4.37
N VAL A 62 -10.90 -0.40 -3.17
CA VAL A 62 -10.56 1.00 -2.96
C VAL A 62 -9.04 1.05 -2.84
N ASN A 63 -8.41 1.96 -3.56
CA ASN A 63 -6.95 2.05 -3.65
C ASN A 63 -6.44 3.43 -3.31
N SER A 64 -5.18 3.49 -2.87
CA SER A 64 -4.43 4.73 -2.72
C SER A 64 -2.94 4.41 -2.80
N ALA A 65 -2.13 5.42 -2.96
CA ALA A 65 -0.68 5.29 -2.85
C ALA A 65 -0.16 6.41 -1.95
N ILE A 66 0.86 6.08 -1.16
CA ILE A 66 1.50 7.08 -0.34
C ILE A 66 3.01 7.05 -0.58
N LYS A 67 3.63 8.20 -0.42
CA LYS A 67 5.08 8.32 -0.39
C LYS A 67 5.47 8.72 1.01
N ILE A 68 6.38 7.96 1.59
CA ILE A 68 6.86 8.22 2.95
C ILE A 68 8.35 8.47 2.93
N GLN A 69 8.83 9.13 3.97
CA GLN A 69 10.25 9.32 4.21
C GLN A 69 10.56 8.80 5.60
N VAL A 70 11.59 7.99 5.71
CA VAL A 70 11.92 7.36 6.99
C VAL A 70 13.37 6.89 6.99
N LYS A 71 13.97 6.84 8.18
CA LYS A 71 15.34 6.35 8.38
C LYS A 71 15.30 4.87 8.76
N CYS A 72 14.95 4.02 7.81
CA CYS A 72 15.04 2.58 8.05
C CYS A 72 15.19 1.86 6.72
N SER A 73 15.56 0.59 6.80
CA SER A 73 15.77 -0.24 5.62
C SER A 73 14.43 -0.68 5.01
N SER A 74 14.49 -1.17 3.78
CA SER A 74 13.32 -1.76 3.13
C SER A 74 12.80 -2.96 3.91
N GLU A 75 13.69 -3.76 4.51
CA GLU A 75 13.26 -4.91 5.32
C GLU A 75 12.47 -4.47 6.53
N GLU A 76 12.90 -3.42 7.19
CA GLU A 76 12.17 -2.88 8.35
C GLU A 76 10.81 -2.33 7.95
N ILE A 77 10.73 -1.66 6.81
CA ILE A 77 9.46 -1.16 6.29
C ILE A 77 8.52 -2.34 5.98
N LEU A 78 9.01 -3.36 5.30
CA LEU A 78 8.20 -4.55 4.99
C LEU A 78 7.65 -5.19 6.27
N GLN A 79 8.46 -5.30 7.31
CA GLN A 79 8.00 -5.84 8.60
C GLN A 79 6.88 -4.98 9.19
N LYS A 80 7.04 -3.67 9.14
CA LYS A 80 6.02 -2.74 9.64
C LYS A 80 4.71 -2.88 8.87
N LEU A 81 4.79 -2.98 7.54
CA LEU A 81 3.61 -3.14 6.70
C LEU A 81 2.89 -4.46 7.00
N HIS A 82 3.64 -5.54 7.20
CA HIS A 82 3.05 -6.83 7.55
C HIS A 82 2.34 -6.78 8.91
N LYS A 83 2.91 -6.08 9.89
CA LYS A 83 2.27 -5.91 11.18
C LYS A 83 0.96 -5.14 11.07
N ILE A 84 0.95 -4.11 10.24
CA ILE A 84 -0.27 -3.34 10.01
C ILE A 84 -1.32 -4.18 9.33
N GLU A 85 -0.95 -4.96 8.32
CA GLU A 85 -1.89 -5.88 7.67
C GLU A 85 -2.53 -6.83 8.67
N LYS A 86 -1.74 -7.36 9.60
CA LYS A 86 -2.26 -8.26 10.63
C LYS A 86 -3.26 -7.56 11.55
N LYS A 87 -3.01 -6.30 11.88
CA LYS A 87 -3.94 -5.53 12.70
C LYS A 87 -5.32 -5.41 12.05
N PHE A 88 -5.38 -5.44 10.73
CA PHE A 88 -6.62 -5.35 10.00
C PHE A 88 -7.12 -6.71 9.52
N ASN A 89 -6.74 -7.77 10.26
CA ASN A 89 -7.20 -9.13 10.02
C ASN A 89 -6.97 -9.65 8.61
N ARG A 90 -5.88 -9.22 7.97
CA ARG A 90 -5.54 -9.77 6.67
C ARG A 90 -5.22 -11.24 6.83
N THR A 91 -5.95 -12.08 6.12
CA THR A 91 -5.68 -13.52 6.07
C THR A 91 -5.18 -13.88 4.70
N ARG A 92 -4.40 -14.96 4.62
CA ARG A 92 -3.88 -15.46 3.35
C ARG A 92 -4.53 -16.77 2.95
N ASP A 93 -5.71 -17.03 3.53
CA ASP A 93 -6.41 -18.30 3.33
C ASP A 93 -6.91 -18.49 1.90
N THR A 94 -7.24 -17.38 1.23
CA THR A 94 -7.73 -17.43 -0.13
C THR A 94 -6.77 -16.72 -1.06
N ARG A 95 -6.28 -17.45 -2.06
CA ARG A 95 -5.30 -16.93 -3.01
C ARG A 95 -5.82 -15.70 -3.76
N TRP A 96 -7.08 -15.76 -4.20
CA TRP A 96 -7.72 -14.69 -4.97
C TRP A 96 -8.87 -14.06 -4.23
N GLY A 97 -8.92 -14.25 -2.93
CA GLY A 97 -10.03 -13.77 -2.12
C GLY A 97 -9.97 -12.28 -1.84
N ALA A 98 -11.08 -11.81 -1.28
CA ALA A 98 -11.17 -10.44 -0.82
C ALA A 98 -10.16 -10.18 0.30
N ARG A 99 -9.67 -8.94 0.39
CA ARG A 99 -8.69 -8.53 1.37
C ARG A 99 -9.18 -7.34 2.16
N THR A 100 -9.06 -7.44 3.48
CA THR A 100 -9.36 -6.30 4.34
C THR A 100 -8.31 -5.20 4.14
N LEU A 101 -7.04 -5.58 4.01
CA LEU A 101 -5.98 -4.61 3.76
C LEU A 101 -4.84 -5.30 3.01
N ASP A 102 -4.40 -4.66 1.94
CA ASP A 102 -3.25 -5.07 1.16
C ASP A 102 -2.29 -3.90 1.07
N LEU A 103 -1.06 -4.08 1.54
CA LEU A 103 -0.02 -3.07 1.51
C LEU A 103 1.16 -3.60 0.72
N ASP A 104 1.49 -2.93 -0.37
CA ASP A 104 2.60 -3.33 -1.24
C ASP A 104 3.65 -2.23 -1.32
N LEU A 105 4.90 -2.61 -1.05
CA LEU A 105 6.04 -1.72 -1.25
C LEU A 105 6.40 -1.75 -2.73
N LEU A 106 6.29 -0.61 -3.41
CA LEU A 106 6.45 -0.54 -4.86
C LEU A 106 7.79 0.04 -5.30
N ALA A 107 8.36 0.95 -4.51
CA ALA A 107 9.58 1.61 -4.92
C ALA A 107 10.34 2.14 -3.72
N GLN A 108 11.65 2.23 -3.87
CA GLN A 108 12.55 2.83 -2.91
C GLN A 108 13.44 3.84 -3.64
N ASP A 109 13.41 5.09 -3.16
CA ASP A 109 14.24 6.18 -3.72
C ASP A 109 14.12 6.31 -5.24
N GLY A 110 12.87 6.16 -5.73
CA GLY A 110 12.56 6.32 -7.15
C GLY A 110 12.79 5.08 -8.01
N GLN A 111 13.23 3.98 -7.41
CA GLN A 111 13.47 2.74 -8.16
C GLN A 111 12.45 1.68 -7.79
N VAL A 112 11.97 0.93 -8.79
CA VAL A 112 11.03 -0.16 -8.58
C VAL A 112 11.62 -1.19 -7.62
N PHE A 113 10.82 -1.60 -6.66
CA PHE A 113 11.26 -2.51 -5.60
C PHE A 113 10.01 -3.10 -4.93
N PRO A 114 10.05 -4.34 -4.46
CA PRO A 114 11.16 -5.29 -4.53
C PRO A 114 11.13 -6.17 -5.78
N ASN A 115 9.98 -6.32 -6.45
CA ASN A 115 9.94 -7.18 -7.61
C ASN A 115 8.91 -6.68 -8.63
N GLU A 116 9.13 -7.10 -9.87
CA GLU A 116 8.30 -6.68 -10.98
C GLU A 116 6.89 -7.23 -10.93
N GLU A 117 6.70 -8.40 -10.33
CA GLU A 117 5.37 -9.00 -10.27
C GLU A 117 4.42 -8.13 -9.45
N ILE A 118 4.86 -7.65 -8.30
CA ILE A 118 4.07 -6.76 -7.47
C ILE A 118 3.82 -5.44 -8.20
N TYR A 119 4.85 -4.91 -8.84
CA TYR A 119 4.72 -3.67 -9.59
C TYR A 119 3.71 -3.80 -10.73
N ARG A 120 3.74 -4.91 -11.47
CA ARG A 120 2.81 -5.16 -12.57
C ARG A 120 1.36 -5.25 -12.10
N LYS A 121 1.13 -5.77 -10.91
CA LYS A 121 -0.21 -5.82 -10.32
C LYS A 121 -0.86 -4.44 -10.31
N TRP A 122 -0.07 -3.42 -10.13
CA TRP A 122 -0.54 -2.03 -10.04
C TRP A 122 -0.38 -1.25 -11.32
N TYR A 123 0.42 -1.76 -12.27
CA TYR A 123 0.85 -1.00 -13.44
C TYR A 123 -0.31 -0.56 -14.34
N ASN A 124 -1.29 -1.41 -14.57
CA ASN A 124 -2.41 -1.12 -15.47
C ASN A 124 -3.58 -0.41 -14.81
N LEU A 125 -3.42 0.05 -13.58
CA LEU A 125 -4.46 0.78 -12.87
C LEU A 125 -4.34 2.28 -13.14
N PRO A 126 -5.44 3.04 -12.98
CA PRO A 126 -5.37 4.50 -13.04
C PRO A 126 -4.33 5.09 -12.10
N LEU A 127 -3.91 4.31 -11.12
CA LEU A 127 -2.88 4.65 -10.17
C LEU A 127 -1.53 4.94 -10.83
N VAL A 128 -1.27 4.37 -12.01
CA VAL A 128 0.03 4.48 -12.68
C VAL A 128 0.48 5.93 -12.80
N GLU A 129 -0.43 6.81 -13.20
CA GLU A 129 -0.06 8.22 -13.35
C GLU A 129 0.30 8.85 -12.01
N GLN A 130 -0.41 8.49 -10.94
CA GLN A 130 -0.10 8.98 -9.61
C GLN A 130 1.24 8.42 -9.13
N MET A 131 1.47 7.12 -9.37
CA MET A 131 2.74 6.50 -9.00
C MET A 131 3.91 7.16 -9.71
N LYS A 132 3.76 7.45 -10.99
CA LYS A 132 4.81 8.13 -11.75
C LYS A 132 5.13 9.50 -11.17
N LYS A 133 4.12 10.24 -10.79
CA LYS A 133 4.33 11.55 -10.14
C LYS A 133 5.05 11.41 -8.81
N LEU A 134 4.64 10.43 -8.01
CA LEU A 134 5.26 10.19 -6.70
C LEU A 134 6.70 9.71 -6.84
N LEU A 135 6.98 8.90 -7.85
CA LEU A 135 8.34 8.41 -8.08
C LEU A 135 9.31 9.51 -8.47
N LYS A 136 8.82 10.53 -9.15
CA LYS A 136 9.66 11.63 -9.60
C LYS A 136 9.97 12.66 -8.52
N THR A 137 9.20 12.66 -7.47
CA THR A 137 9.41 13.59 -6.36
C THR A 137 10.14 12.92 -5.21
#